data_81f94b6f90bcec23d5af2d06b7dc5eca
#
_entry.id   81f94b6f90bcec23d5af2d06b7dc5eca
#
_cell.length_a   1.000
_cell.length_b   1.000
_cell.length_c   1.000
_cell.angle_alpha   90.00
_cell.angle_beta   90.00
_cell.angle_gamma   90.00
#
_symmetry.space_group_name_H-M   'P 1'
#
loop_
_entity.id
_entity.type
_entity.pdbx_description
1 polymer ?
#
loop_
_entity_poly.entity_id
_entity_poly.type
_entity_poly.pdbx_seq_one_letter_code
_entity_poly.pdbx_strand_id
1 'polypeptide(L)'
;MKEIYQTLIQSQDRSYYIGCSDTSMVVGNWKTKTFEKWWLEKLGLNKNKLSNEAMKAGNNYEHKILDSLEIKELEKDKQIIKDRLRANLDGNTNACIYEVKTYNIAKEFKVSKQYWRQAQVEMYASGIHKLYIVAYGLQEDDYNNYFNEIDKNRLKLINVDYDKKFIENEYLPKLKVLTECLKKGGFPEW
;
A
#
# COMPACT_ATOMS: atom_id res chain seq x y z
N MET A 1 11.71 10.94 -22.91
CA MET A 1 11.66 10.90 -21.43
C MET A 1 10.22 10.77 -20.87
N LYS A 2 9.23 11.56 -21.32
CA LYS A 2 7.83 11.43 -20.85
C LYS A 2 7.21 10.04 -21.13
N GLU A 3 7.46 9.45 -22.29
CA GLU A 3 6.94 8.11 -22.65
C GLU A 3 7.54 6.98 -21.80
N ILE A 4 8.82 7.05 -21.47
CA ILE A 4 9.48 6.08 -20.58
C ILE A 4 8.86 6.15 -19.17
N TYR A 5 8.58 7.36 -18.67
CA TYR A 5 7.91 7.53 -17.38
C TYR A 5 6.48 7.00 -17.39
N GLN A 6 5.72 7.19 -18.46
CA GLN A 6 4.36 6.64 -18.59
C GLN A 6 4.38 5.11 -18.64
N THR A 7 5.33 4.51 -19.34
CA THR A 7 5.49 3.05 -19.39
C THR A 7 5.89 2.47 -18.03
N LEU A 8 6.75 3.15 -17.26
CA LEU A 8 7.11 2.76 -15.89
C LEU A 8 5.95 2.93 -14.90
N ILE A 9 5.10 3.94 -15.11
CA ILE A 9 3.89 4.17 -14.29
C ILE A 9 2.84 3.09 -14.57
N GLN A 10 2.66 2.68 -15.81
CA GLN A 10 1.71 1.63 -16.22
C GLN A 10 2.22 0.22 -15.90
N SER A 11 3.54 0.03 -15.78
CA SER A 11 4.08 -1.24 -15.31
C SER A 11 3.87 -1.35 -13.80
N GLN A 12 3.62 -2.57 -13.30
CA GLN A 12 3.64 -2.87 -11.87
C GLN A 12 5.06 -2.79 -11.29
N ASP A 13 6.01 -2.23 -12.03
CA ASP A 13 7.37 -2.01 -11.58
C ASP A 13 7.37 -0.95 -10.46
N ARG A 14 7.83 -1.37 -9.28
CA ARG A 14 7.93 -0.52 -8.10
C ARG A 14 9.26 0.23 -7.99
N SER A 15 10.14 0.07 -8.98
CA SER A 15 11.41 0.79 -9.06
C SER A 15 11.17 2.30 -9.20
N TYR A 16 12.09 3.09 -8.71
CA TYR A 16 12.08 4.55 -8.80
C TYR A 16 10.94 5.29 -8.10
N TYR A 17 10.07 4.57 -7.40
CA TYR A 17 9.00 5.14 -6.58
C TYR A 17 8.97 4.52 -5.18
N ILE A 18 8.65 5.34 -4.19
CA ILE A 18 8.38 4.92 -2.82
C ILE A 18 6.87 4.77 -2.69
N GLY A 19 6.39 3.57 -2.41
CA GLY A 19 4.96 3.27 -2.23
C GLY A 19 4.48 3.55 -0.81
N CYS A 20 3.17 3.69 -0.62
CA CYS A 20 2.59 3.83 0.72
C CYS A 20 2.87 2.61 1.60
N SER A 21 2.88 1.40 1.03
CA SER A 21 3.25 0.17 1.74
C SER A 21 4.71 0.13 2.20
N ASP A 22 5.58 0.97 1.62
CA ASP A 22 6.99 1.08 1.98
C ASP A 22 7.25 1.95 3.22
N THR A 23 6.21 2.56 3.80
CA THR A 23 6.34 3.52 4.92
C THR A 23 7.19 3.00 6.07
N SER A 24 7.08 1.69 6.39
CA SER A 24 7.89 1.09 7.45
C SER A 24 9.39 1.07 7.13
N MET A 25 9.77 0.99 5.86
CA MET A 25 11.16 1.12 5.41
C MET A 25 11.62 2.59 5.51
N VAL A 26 10.76 3.52 5.08
CA VAL A 26 11.06 4.97 5.13
C VAL A 26 11.35 5.43 6.56
N VAL A 27 10.46 5.11 7.52
CA VAL A 27 10.63 5.56 8.92
C VAL A 27 11.49 4.64 9.77
N GLY A 28 11.88 3.49 9.25
CA GLY A 28 12.64 2.47 9.96
C GLY A 28 14.12 2.80 10.15
N ASN A 29 14.89 1.77 10.50
CA ASN A 29 16.34 1.83 10.59
C ASN A 29 16.96 1.50 9.22
N TRP A 30 17.61 2.49 8.62
CA TRP A 30 18.22 2.35 7.29
C TRP A 30 19.53 1.54 7.27
N LYS A 31 20.17 1.33 8.45
CA LYS A 31 21.41 0.55 8.60
C LYS A 31 21.20 -0.97 8.57
N THR A 32 20.05 -1.45 8.13
CA THR A 32 19.72 -2.87 8.11
C THR A 32 19.87 -3.48 6.71
N LYS A 33 20.25 -4.76 6.63
CA LYS A 33 20.28 -5.52 5.37
C LYS A 33 18.90 -5.57 4.68
N THR A 34 17.82 -5.52 5.47
CA THR A 34 16.45 -5.47 4.93
C THR A 34 16.20 -4.16 4.20
N PHE A 35 16.62 -3.04 4.76
CA PHE A 35 16.55 -1.74 4.09
C PHE A 35 17.42 -1.70 2.84
N GLU A 36 18.67 -2.15 2.93
CA GLU A 36 19.60 -2.21 1.79
C GLU A 36 19.00 -2.99 0.61
N LYS A 37 18.46 -4.19 0.87
CA LYS A 37 17.80 -5.00 -0.15
C LYS A 37 16.63 -4.26 -0.80
N TRP A 38 15.75 -3.67 0.02
CA TRP A 38 14.62 -2.88 -0.45
C TRP A 38 15.07 -1.66 -1.26
N TRP A 39 16.15 -0.99 -0.83
CA TRP A 39 16.67 0.18 -1.54
C TRP A 39 17.25 -0.18 -2.91
N LEU A 40 17.95 -1.30 -3.02
CA LEU A 40 18.41 -1.83 -4.31
C LEU A 40 17.24 -2.12 -5.27
N GLU A 41 16.12 -2.59 -4.76
CA GLU A 41 14.90 -2.76 -5.55
C GLU A 41 14.36 -1.40 -6.06
N LYS A 42 14.39 -0.37 -5.21
CA LYS A 42 13.97 0.99 -5.60
C LYS A 42 14.90 1.63 -6.64
N LEU A 43 16.18 1.33 -6.59
CA LEU A 43 17.16 1.75 -7.60
C LEU A 43 17.07 0.93 -8.91
N GLY A 44 16.20 -0.08 -8.97
CA GLY A 44 16.08 -0.96 -10.15
C GLY A 44 17.23 -1.96 -10.29
N LEU A 45 18.10 -2.08 -9.28
CA LEU A 45 19.28 -2.95 -9.29
C LEU A 45 18.97 -4.39 -8.84
N ASN A 46 17.81 -4.60 -8.23
CA ASN A 46 17.31 -5.91 -7.82
C ASN A 46 15.83 -6.03 -8.13
N LYS A 47 15.39 -7.23 -8.57
CA LYS A 47 13.97 -7.53 -8.83
C LYS A 47 13.48 -8.52 -7.80
N ASN A 48 12.53 -8.11 -6.97
CA ASN A 48 11.83 -9.01 -6.06
C ASN A 48 10.67 -9.68 -6.81
N LYS A 49 10.72 -11.01 -6.94
CA LYS A 49 9.66 -11.83 -7.57
C LYS A 49 8.82 -12.59 -6.52
N LEU A 50 8.85 -12.17 -5.26
CA LEU A 50 8.10 -12.87 -4.23
C LEU A 50 6.60 -12.69 -4.44
N SER A 51 5.95 -13.76 -4.82
CA SER A 51 4.49 -13.91 -4.81
C SER A 51 4.17 -15.18 -4.04
N ASN A 52 3.28 -15.11 -3.06
CA ASN A 52 2.77 -16.26 -2.33
C ASN A 52 1.25 -16.39 -2.54
N GLU A 53 0.69 -17.54 -2.13
CA GLU A 53 -0.74 -17.83 -2.29
C GLU A 53 -1.64 -16.78 -1.61
N ALA A 54 -1.26 -16.31 -0.43
CA ALA A 54 -2.00 -15.28 0.28
C ALA A 54 -2.04 -13.94 -0.49
N MET A 55 -0.93 -13.54 -1.12
CA MET A 55 -0.88 -12.34 -1.97
C MET A 55 -1.75 -12.52 -3.22
N LYS A 56 -1.72 -13.71 -3.84
CA LYS A 56 -2.56 -14.01 -5.02
C LYS A 56 -4.04 -13.97 -4.65
N ALA A 57 -4.42 -14.63 -3.55
CA ALA A 57 -5.78 -14.59 -3.06
C ALA A 57 -6.22 -13.16 -2.75
N GLY A 58 -5.41 -12.38 -2.02
CA GLY A 58 -5.68 -10.97 -1.73
C GLY A 58 -6.01 -10.18 -2.98
N ASN A 59 -5.16 -10.22 -4.00
CA ASN A 59 -5.35 -9.50 -5.25
C ASN A 59 -6.63 -9.93 -6.00
N ASN A 60 -6.99 -11.23 -5.97
CA ASN A 60 -8.18 -11.72 -6.65
C ASN A 60 -9.48 -11.34 -5.94
N TYR A 61 -9.45 -11.22 -4.60
CA TYR A 61 -10.62 -10.86 -3.83
C TYR A 61 -10.82 -9.36 -3.65
N GLU A 62 -9.79 -8.53 -3.83
CA GLU A 62 -9.81 -7.10 -3.55
C GLU A 62 -11.00 -6.36 -4.17
N HIS A 63 -11.18 -6.47 -5.49
CA HIS A 63 -12.30 -5.82 -6.17
C HIS A 63 -13.65 -6.37 -5.76
N LYS A 64 -13.77 -7.68 -5.53
CA LYS A 64 -15.01 -8.30 -5.06
C LYS A 64 -15.39 -7.81 -3.65
N ILE A 65 -14.39 -7.66 -2.78
CA ILE A 65 -14.59 -7.11 -1.43
C ILE A 65 -15.11 -5.68 -1.53
N LEU A 66 -14.48 -4.86 -2.36
CA LEU A 66 -14.92 -3.47 -2.57
C LEU A 66 -16.34 -3.39 -3.16
N ASP A 67 -16.67 -4.24 -4.14
CA ASP A 67 -18.02 -4.31 -4.73
C ASP A 67 -19.09 -4.72 -3.71
N SER A 68 -18.74 -5.63 -2.79
CA SER A 68 -19.66 -6.09 -1.76
C SER A 68 -20.04 -5.02 -0.74
N LEU A 69 -19.28 -3.91 -0.65
CA LEU A 69 -19.58 -2.78 0.23
C LEU A 69 -20.73 -1.91 -0.33
N GLU A 70 -21.09 -2.05 -1.60
CA GLU A 70 -22.19 -1.33 -2.26
C GLU A 70 -22.08 0.20 -2.12
N ILE A 71 -20.85 0.72 -2.11
CA ILE A 71 -20.57 2.15 -1.94
C ILE A 71 -20.80 2.87 -3.27
N LYS A 72 -21.62 3.90 -3.23
CA LYS A 72 -21.87 4.77 -4.40
C LYS A 72 -20.59 5.55 -4.76
N GLU A 73 -20.35 5.69 -6.06
CA GLU A 73 -19.22 6.46 -6.61
C GLU A 73 -17.85 5.98 -6.11
N LEU A 74 -17.72 4.68 -5.83
CA LEU A 74 -16.44 4.08 -5.48
C LEU A 74 -15.53 4.00 -6.71
N GLU A 75 -14.44 4.74 -6.71
CA GLU A 75 -13.34 4.61 -7.66
C GLU A 75 -12.35 3.56 -7.15
N LYS A 76 -11.90 2.64 -8.01
CA LYS A 76 -10.91 1.60 -7.67
C LYS A 76 -9.59 1.86 -8.37
N ASP A 77 -8.50 1.33 -7.82
CA ASP A 77 -7.14 1.38 -8.41
C ASP A 77 -6.65 2.80 -8.71
N LYS A 78 -7.09 3.79 -7.93
CA LYS A 78 -6.64 5.16 -8.14
C LYS A 78 -5.17 5.30 -7.81
N GLN A 79 -4.40 5.76 -8.79
CA GLN A 79 -3.00 6.04 -8.63
C GLN A 79 -2.75 7.55 -8.44
N ILE A 80 -1.99 7.89 -7.40
CA ILE A 80 -1.57 9.26 -7.10
C ILE A 80 -0.06 9.30 -7.03
N ILE A 81 0.56 10.25 -7.76
CA ILE A 81 2.00 10.44 -7.75
C ILE A 81 2.31 11.85 -7.28
N LYS A 82 3.12 11.95 -6.23
CA LYS A 82 3.70 13.18 -5.70
C LYS A 82 5.22 13.04 -5.70
N ASP A 83 5.89 13.59 -6.71
CA ASP A 83 7.32 13.42 -6.97
C ASP A 83 7.69 11.92 -7.05
N ARG A 84 8.40 11.36 -6.08
CA ARG A 84 8.77 9.94 -6.01
C ARG A 84 7.89 9.13 -5.06
N LEU A 85 6.90 9.72 -4.44
CA LEU A 85 5.86 9.01 -3.70
C LEU A 85 4.77 8.55 -4.68
N ARG A 86 4.44 7.27 -4.65
CA ARG A 86 3.33 6.67 -5.39
C ARG A 86 2.36 6.01 -4.42
N ALA A 87 1.12 6.49 -4.39
CA ALA A 87 0.01 5.86 -3.71
C ALA A 87 -0.88 5.16 -4.75
N ASN A 88 -1.20 3.90 -4.50
CA ASN A 88 -2.25 3.18 -5.20
C ASN A 88 -3.32 2.91 -4.15
N LEU A 89 -4.50 3.47 -4.34
CA LEU A 89 -5.63 3.28 -3.44
C LEU A 89 -6.47 2.11 -3.97
N ASP A 90 -6.76 1.12 -3.14
CA ASP A 90 -7.60 -0.02 -3.54
C ASP A 90 -9.00 0.46 -3.90
N GLY A 91 -9.60 1.32 -3.06
CA GLY A 91 -10.86 1.99 -3.33
C GLY A 91 -10.96 3.35 -2.65
N ASN A 92 -11.62 4.32 -3.28
CA ASN A 92 -11.91 5.60 -2.66
C ASN A 92 -13.18 6.24 -3.22
N THR A 93 -13.77 7.11 -2.42
CA THR A 93 -14.70 8.15 -2.83
C THR A 93 -14.02 9.51 -2.68
N ASN A 94 -14.72 10.60 -2.95
CA ASN A 94 -14.20 11.94 -2.66
C ASN A 94 -14.02 12.22 -1.15
N ALA A 95 -14.63 11.40 -0.28
CA ALA A 95 -14.65 11.63 1.17
C ALA A 95 -13.93 10.56 2.00
N CYS A 96 -13.65 9.39 1.43
CA CYS A 96 -13.15 8.25 2.20
C CYS A 96 -12.30 7.31 1.35
N ILE A 97 -11.26 6.73 1.96
CA ILE A 97 -10.42 5.67 1.38
C ILE A 97 -10.83 4.32 2.00
N TYR A 98 -10.78 3.27 1.21
CA TYR A 98 -11.04 1.89 1.59
C TYR A 98 -9.85 1.03 1.21
N GLU A 99 -9.01 0.70 2.19
CA GLU A 99 -7.82 -0.13 2.02
C GLU A 99 -8.14 -1.58 2.37
N VAL A 100 -8.03 -2.47 1.42
CA VAL A 100 -8.40 -3.89 1.59
C VAL A 100 -7.25 -4.69 2.18
N LYS A 101 -7.56 -5.49 3.19
CA LYS A 101 -6.61 -6.45 3.78
C LYS A 101 -7.28 -7.81 3.95
N THR A 102 -6.70 -8.84 3.35
CA THR A 102 -7.13 -10.21 3.60
C THR A 102 -6.30 -10.85 4.71
N TYR A 103 -6.92 -11.74 5.48
CA TYR A 103 -6.26 -12.47 6.55
C TYR A 103 -6.87 -13.88 6.70
N ASN A 104 -6.13 -14.81 7.29
CA ASN A 104 -6.67 -16.13 7.60
C ASN A 104 -7.70 -16.01 8.72
N ILE A 105 -8.95 -16.41 8.47
CA ILE A 105 -10.09 -16.27 9.40
C ILE A 105 -9.87 -16.98 10.75
N ALA A 106 -9.03 -18.02 10.79
CA ALA A 106 -8.67 -18.69 12.04
C ALA A 106 -7.84 -17.80 12.99
N LYS A 107 -7.38 -16.63 12.52
CA LYS A 107 -6.63 -15.65 13.32
C LYS A 107 -7.49 -14.42 13.59
N GLU A 108 -7.25 -13.78 14.73
CA GLU A 108 -7.84 -12.47 15.00
C GLU A 108 -7.16 -11.40 14.10
N PHE A 109 -7.96 -10.60 13.39
CA PHE A 109 -7.42 -9.47 12.65
C PHE A 109 -7.16 -8.29 13.58
N LYS A 110 -5.93 -7.78 13.52
CA LYS A 110 -5.49 -6.55 14.20
C LYS A 110 -4.79 -5.63 13.22
N VAL A 111 -5.07 -4.34 13.30
CA VAL A 111 -4.36 -3.33 12.50
C VAL A 111 -2.91 -3.30 12.97
N SER A 112 -2.02 -3.85 12.17
CA SER A 112 -0.59 -3.82 12.45
C SER A 112 -0.04 -2.39 12.34
N LYS A 113 1.11 -2.11 12.98
CA LYS A 113 1.81 -0.84 12.82
C LYS A 113 2.15 -0.54 11.34
N GLN A 114 2.38 -1.57 10.54
CA GLN A 114 2.64 -1.45 9.10
C GLN A 114 1.40 -0.97 8.35
N TYR A 115 0.23 -1.57 8.61
CA TYR A 115 -1.03 -1.16 7.97
C TYR A 115 -1.43 0.26 8.38
N TRP A 116 -1.30 0.58 9.67
CA TRP A 116 -1.54 1.93 10.16
C TRP A 116 -0.65 2.96 9.45
N ARG A 117 0.66 2.68 9.33
CA ARG A 117 1.63 3.55 8.66
C ARG A 117 1.30 3.73 7.17
N GLN A 118 0.92 2.66 6.48
CA GLN A 118 0.48 2.71 5.09
C GLN A 118 -0.73 3.63 4.95
N ALA A 119 -1.76 3.45 5.76
CA ALA A 119 -2.97 4.26 5.77
C ALA A 119 -2.68 5.76 5.99
N GLN A 120 -1.74 6.10 6.89
CA GLN A 120 -1.34 7.50 7.10
C GLN A 120 -0.81 8.14 5.81
N VAL A 121 0.03 7.41 5.07
CA VAL A 121 0.63 7.94 3.84
C VAL A 121 -0.37 8.00 2.69
N GLU A 122 -1.32 7.08 2.61
CA GLU A 122 -2.43 7.13 1.64
C GLU A 122 -3.31 8.35 1.87
N MET A 123 -3.68 8.63 3.13
CA MET A 123 -4.43 9.83 3.50
C MET A 123 -3.65 11.11 3.18
N TYR A 124 -2.35 11.15 3.45
CA TYR A 124 -1.49 12.27 3.07
C TYR A 124 -1.40 12.46 1.55
N ALA A 125 -1.21 11.38 0.81
CA ALA A 125 -1.03 11.43 -0.63
C ALA A 125 -2.31 11.88 -1.35
N SER A 126 -3.46 11.40 -0.91
CA SER A 126 -4.77 11.73 -1.50
C SER A 126 -5.33 13.06 -1.03
N GLY A 127 -5.00 13.49 0.19
CA GLY A 127 -5.66 14.62 0.87
C GLY A 127 -7.01 14.25 1.49
N ILE A 128 -7.39 12.96 1.44
CA ILE A 128 -8.62 12.42 2.06
C ILE A 128 -8.23 11.87 3.44
N HIS A 129 -8.68 12.51 4.51
CA HIS A 129 -8.26 12.19 5.88
C HIS A 129 -9.21 11.23 6.62
N LYS A 130 -10.02 10.49 5.89
CA LYS A 130 -10.85 9.41 6.40
C LYS A 130 -10.53 8.13 5.68
N LEU A 131 -10.17 7.09 6.43
CA LEU A 131 -9.79 5.80 5.86
C LEU A 131 -10.37 4.66 6.71
N TYR A 132 -10.92 3.66 6.01
CA TYR A 132 -11.25 2.37 6.61
C TYR A 132 -10.32 1.29 6.06
N ILE A 133 -9.74 0.49 6.96
CA ILE A 133 -9.19 -0.80 6.59
C ILE A 133 -10.37 -1.77 6.50
N VAL A 134 -10.56 -2.32 5.30
CA VAL A 134 -11.57 -3.33 5.00
C VAL A 134 -10.91 -4.70 5.11
N ALA A 135 -11.04 -5.33 6.28
CA ALA A 135 -10.43 -6.62 6.53
C ALA A 135 -11.40 -7.76 6.19
N TYR A 136 -10.97 -8.70 5.34
CA TYR A 136 -11.74 -9.87 4.95
C TYR A 136 -11.06 -11.17 5.37
N GLY A 137 -11.77 -12.00 6.14
CA GLY A 137 -11.29 -13.29 6.62
C GLY A 137 -11.38 -14.37 5.54
N LEU A 138 -10.22 -14.85 5.03
CA LEU A 138 -10.15 -15.97 4.09
C LEU A 138 -10.22 -17.30 4.81
N GLN A 139 -11.05 -18.20 4.31
CA GLN A 139 -11.10 -19.62 4.65
C GLN A 139 -10.15 -20.42 3.76
N GLU A 140 -9.92 -21.68 4.06
CA GLU A 140 -9.00 -22.55 3.33
C GLU A 140 -9.37 -22.65 1.84
N ASP A 141 -10.66 -22.78 1.53
CA ASP A 141 -11.16 -22.88 0.16
C ASP A 141 -10.94 -21.62 -0.67
N ASP A 142 -10.93 -20.43 -0.03
CA ASP A 142 -10.72 -19.15 -0.71
C ASP A 142 -9.31 -19.00 -1.32
N TYR A 143 -8.33 -19.79 -0.87
CA TYR A 143 -6.97 -19.74 -1.44
C TYR A 143 -6.86 -20.47 -2.80
N ASN A 144 -7.80 -21.36 -3.09
CA ASN A 144 -7.80 -22.20 -4.29
C ASN A 144 -8.98 -21.91 -5.22
N ASN A 145 -10.03 -21.25 -4.72
CA ASN A 145 -11.24 -20.93 -5.48
C ASN A 145 -11.56 -19.43 -5.40
N TYR A 146 -11.06 -18.68 -6.37
CA TYR A 146 -11.28 -17.22 -6.46
C TYR A 146 -12.67 -16.82 -6.98
N PHE A 147 -13.55 -17.79 -7.26
CA PHE A 147 -14.93 -17.55 -7.72
C PHE A 147 -15.93 -17.45 -6.56
N ASN A 148 -15.55 -17.80 -5.34
CA ASN A 148 -16.39 -17.67 -4.17
C ASN A 148 -16.95 -16.26 -4.02
N GLU A 149 -18.23 -16.16 -3.66
CA GLU A 149 -18.85 -14.88 -3.32
C GLU A 149 -18.33 -14.34 -1.98
N ILE A 150 -18.49 -13.04 -1.79
CA ILE A 150 -18.08 -12.38 -0.53
C ILE A 150 -19.16 -12.61 0.52
N ASP A 151 -18.79 -13.30 1.60
CA ASP A 151 -19.61 -13.40 2.79
C ASP A 151 -19.42 -12.13 3.65
N LYS A 152 -20.43 -11.26 3.67
CA LYS A 152 -20.40 -9.99 4.42
C LYS A 152 -20.16 -10.19 5.93
N ASN A 153 -20.47 -11.36 6.50
CA ASN A 153 -20.18 -11.65 7.91
C ASN A 153 -18.69 -11.77 8.22
N ARG A 154 -17.87 -12.00 7.20
CA ARG A 154 -16.41 -12.09 7.31
C ARG A 154 -15.70 -10.75 7.10
N LEU A 155 -16.46 -9.67 6.83
CA LEU A 155 -15.95 -8.32 6.65
C LEU A 155 -15.85 -7.58 7.99
N LYS A 156 -14.78 -6.81 8.14
CA LYS A 156 -14.59 -5.88 9.25
C LYS A 156 -14.15 -4.53 8.68
N LEU A 157 -14.84 -3.47 9.05
CA LEU A 157 -14.43 -2.10 8.70
C LEU A 157 -13.82 -1.45 9.95
N ILE A 158 -12.56 -1.06 9.86
CA ILE A 158 -11.81 -0.50 10.98
C ILE A 158 -11.36 0.91 10.59
N ASN A 159 -11.88 1.92 11.29
CA ASN A 159 -11.48 3.31 11.07
C ASN A 159 -10.01 3.52 11.48
N VAL A 160 -9.29 4.30 10.68
CA VAL A 160 -7.94 4.76 10.98
C VAL A 160 -7.93 6.28 10.96
N ASP A 161 -7.66 6.89 12.10
CA ASP A 161 -7.57 8.33 12.23
C ASP A 161 -6.25 8.85 11.65
N TYR A 162 -6.31 10.02 10.99
CA TYR A 162 -5.13 10.66 10.42
C TYR A 162 -4.25 11.29 11.49
N ASP A 163 -2.99 10.91 11.51
CA ASP A 163 -1.97 11.46 12.39
C ASP A 163 -1.05 12.42 11.62
N LYS A 164 -1.41 13.69 11.66
CA LYS A 164 -0.62 14.76 11.04
C LYS A 164 0.79 14.86 11.62
N LYS A 165 0.96 14.60 12.94
CA LYS A 165 2.28 14.68 13.59
C LYS A 165 3.21 13.59 13.09
N PHE A 166 2.72 12.37 12.92
CA PHE A 166 3.50 11.28 12.32
C PHE A 166 3.97 11.66 10.91
N ILE A 167 3.07 12.18 10.09
CA ILE A 167 3.41 12.58 8.71
C ILE A 167 4.46 13.68 8.70
N GLU A 168 4.25 14.78 9.43
CA GLU A 168 5.11 15.96 9.37
C GLU A 168 6.47 15.75 10.07
N ASN A 169 6.49 15.03 11.19
CA ASN A 169 7.69 14.92 12.03
C ASN A 169 8.52 13.65 11.78
N GLU A 170 7.89 12.56 11.34
CA GLU A 170 8.59 11.28 11.14
C GLU A 170 8.74 10.91 9.66
N TYR A 171 7.65 10.99 8.89
CA TYR A 171 7.62 10.47 7.53
C TYR A 171 8.24 11.42 6.50
N LEU A 172 7.74 12.66 6.40
CA LEU A 172 8.15 13.61 5.35
C LEU A 172 9.64 13.96 5.39
N PRO A 173 10.29 14.20 6.55
CA PRO A 173 11.72 14.48 6.59
C PRO A 173 12.55 13.34 5.99
N LYS A 174 12.20 12.10 6.31
CA LYS A 174 12.89 10.90 5.80
C LYS A 174 12.56 10.64 4.33
N LEU A 175 11.29 10.81 3.93
CA LEU A 175 10.89 10.69 2.53
C LEU A 175 11.68 11.66 1.65
N LYS A 176 11.87 12.91 2.09
CA LYS A 176 12.64 13.92 1.36
C LYS A 176 14.07 13.45 1.08
N VAL A 177 14.76 12.94 2.10
CA VAL A 177 16.12 12.40 1.94
C VAL A 177 16.16 11.25 0.94
N LEU A 178 15.27 10.27 1.11
CA LEU A 178 15.20 9.10 0.22
C LEU A 178 14.83 9.48 -1.22
N THR A 179 13.93 10.44 -1.40
CA THR A 179 13.55 10.94 -2.72
C THR A 179 14.73 11.58 -3.44
N GLU A 180 15.54 12.40 -2.76
CA GLU A 180 16.74 13.01 -3.35
C GLU A 180 17.80 11.96 -3.68
N CYS A 181 18.01 10.96 -2.83
CA CYS A 181 18.91 9.84 -3.12
C CYS A 181 18.44 9.03 -4.32
N LEU A 182 17.12 8.77 -4.42
CA LEU A 182 16.53 8.03 -5.52
C LEU A 182 16.68 8.76 -6.86
N LYS A 183 16.55 10.10 -6.87
CA LYS A 183 16.77 10.92 -8.06
C LYS A 183 18.22 10.89 -8.54
N LYS A 184 19.17 10.81 -7.60
CA LYS A 184 20.60 10.74 -7.88
C LYS A 184 21.11 9.33 -8.17
N GLY A 185 20.29 8.31 -7.96
CA GLY A 185 20.70 6.90 -8.09
C GLY A 185 21.67 6.45 -7.02
N GLY A 186 21.64 7.08 -5.83
CA GLY A 186 22.57 6.86 -4.74
C GLY A 186 21.94 6.24 -3.50
N PHE A 187 22.77 5.96 -2.49
CA PHE A 187 22.33 5.51 -1.17
C PHE A 187 22.16 6.71 -0.23
N PRO A 188 21.19 6.65 0.70
CA PRO A 188 21.10 7.65 1.75
C PRO A 188 22.30 7.54 2.70
N GLU A 189 22.84 8.69 3.09
CA GLU A 189 23.85 8.74 4.14
C GLU A 189 23.20 8.51 5.52
N TRP A 190 23.90 7.73 6.36
CA TRP A 190 23.40 7.30 7.67
C TRP A 190 23.85 8.23 8.81
#